data_bd4b11e007ec76da9372dedf506898bf
#
_entry.id   bd4b11e007ec76da9372dedf506898bf
#
_cell.length_a   1.000
_cell.length_b   1.000
_cell.length_c   1.000
_cell.angle_alpha   90.00
_cell.angle_beta   90.00
_cell.angle_gamma   90.00
#
_symmetry.space_group_name_H-M   'P 1'
#
loop_
_entity.id
_entity.type
_entity.pdbx_description
1 polymer ?
#
loop_
_entity_poly.entity_id
_entity_poly.type
_entity_poly.pdbx_seq_one_letter_code
_entity_poly.pdbx_strand_id
1 'polypeptide(L)'
;MIYFISDVHEDINFIGLKRYLEIATENDLLIILGDVGLNFQDTEENRLFTEQFLSIDKNIAFIEGNHENFAYLDNFPTEKWNGGTVNRLTDKIVRLIRGNIYEIDGYKFFTFGGCKSSKKWKEQGLWHFGEEPTLEQIDFAKNTLIQHANTVDFVLTHKYEIIGQGENSPLLVDLCKFIDQNVSYKKWLSGHWHREYSLDDKHIYLHENLRSIKEIFQKN
;
A
#
# COMPACT_ATOMS: atom_id res chain seq x y z
N MET A 1 -12.68 10.40 -8.15
CA MET A 1 -11.24 10.53 -8.54
C MET A 1 -10.38 9.73 -7.59
N ILE A 2 -9.34 9.03 -8.09
CA ILE A 2 -8.41 8.28 -7.25
C ILE A 2 -7.11 9.09 -7.08
N TYR A 3 -6.63 9.15 -5.84
CA TYR A 3 -5.38 9.80 -5.45
C TYR A 3 -4.45 8.82 -4.75
N PHE A 4 -3.16 9.12 -4.76
CA PHE A 4 -2.11 8.29 -4.18
C PHE A 4 -1.14 9.13 -3.37
N ILE A 5 -0.69 8.58 -2.23
CA ILE A 5 0.46 9.00 -1.42
C ILE A 5 1.11 7.75 -0.83
N SER A 6 2.23 7.91 -0.14
CA SER A 6 2.89 6.84 0.62
C SER A 6 3.58 7.37 1.88
N ASP A 7 3.89 6.47 2.81
CA ASP A 7 4.80 6.72 3.93
C ASP A 7 4.31 7.87 4.84
N VAL A 8 3.09 7.77 5.36
CA VAL A 8 2.46 8.76 6.26
C VAL A 8 3.14 8.80 7.63
N HIS A 9 3.64 7.66 8.11
CA HIS A 9 4.42 7.52 9.35
C HIS A 9 3.85 8.26 10.56
N GLU A 10 2.60 7.95 10.92
CA GLU A 10 1.96 8.46 12.14
C GLU A 10 1.80 10.00 12.17
N ASP A 11 1.93 10.66 11.01
CA ASP A 11 1.75 12.12 10.91
C ASP A 11 0.40 12.50 10.29
N ILE A 12 -0.55 12.90 11.12
CA ILE A 12 -1.87 13.37 10.66
C ILE A 12 -1.77 14.67 9.82
N ASN A 13 -0.67 15.42 9.97
CA ASN A 13 -0.40 16.62 9.20
C ASN A 13 0.44 16.36 7.95
N PHE A 14 0.69 15.09 7.61
CA PHE A 14 1.41 14.71 6.41
C PHE A 14 0.88 15.43 5.17
N ILE A 15 1.75 16.05 4.39
CA ILE A 15 1.38 17.03 3.35
C ILE A 15 0.31 16.49 2.41
N GLY A 16 0.52 15.29 1.86
CA GLY A 16 -0.41 14.69 0.91
C GLY A 16 -1.75 14.30 1.54
N LEU A 17 -1.73 13.78 2.78
CA LEU A 17 -2.94 13.44 3.52
C LEU A 17 -3.75 14.72 3.81
N LYS A 18 -3.12 15.74 4.36
CA LYS A 18 -3.77 17.01 4.64
C LYS A 18 -4.37 17.62 3.38
N ARG A 19 -3.61 17.61 2.27
CA ARG A 19 -4.11 18.11 0.99
C ARG A 19 -5.32 17.33 0.49
N TYR A 20 -5.30 16.00 0.62
CA TYR A 20 -6.47 15.18 0.28
C TYR A 20 -7.68 15.57 1.13
N LEU A 21 -7.52 15.69 2.45
CA LEU A 21 -8.62 16.04 3.36
C LEU A 21 -9.26 17.40 3.03
N GLU A 22 -8.47 18.35 2.53
CA GLU A 22 -8.95 19.67 2.12
C GLU A 22 -9.79 19.65 0.83
N ILE A 23 -9.40 18.83 -0.16
CA ILE A 23 -9.99 18.92 -1.51
C ILE A 23 -10.95 17.78 -1.84
N ALA A 24 -10.88 16.64 -1.12
CA ALA A 24 -11.62 15.45 -1.48
C ALA A 24 -13.13 15.63 -1.29
N THR A 25 -13.87 15.17 -2.28
CA THR A 25 -15.34 15.00 -2.23
C THR A 25 -15.70 13.62 -1.68
N GLU A 26 -16.97 13.34 -1.47
CA GLU A 26 -17.47 12.03 -1.00
C GLU A 26 -17.20 10.88 -1.99
N ASN A 27 -17.00 11.21 -3.29
CA ASN A 27 -16.75 10.23 -4.34
C ASN A 27 -15.26 10.02 -4.65
N ASP A 28 -14.38 10.74 -3.96
CA ASP A 28 -12.95 10.60 -4.14
C ASP A 28 -12.40 9.49 -3.23
N LEU A 29 -11.29 8.86 -3.64
CA LEU A 29 -10.60 7.82 -2.89
C LEU A 29 -9.11 8.13 -2.81
N LEU A 30 -8.55 8.11 -1.61
CA LEU A 30 -7.11 8.09 -1.40
C LEU A 30 -6.63 6.66 -1.27
N ILE A 31 -5.58 6.28 -1.99
CA ILE A 31 -4.86 5.01 -1.79
C ILE A 31 -3.48 5.33 -1.22
N ILE A 32 -3.19 4.81 -0.02
CA ILE A 32 -1.88 4.98 0.64
C ILE A 32 -1.04 3.73 0.40
N LEU A 33 0.17 3.90 -0.11
CA LEU A 33 1.06 2.80 -0.50
C LEU A 33 1.95 2.32 0.65
N GLY A 34 1.36 2.17 1.83
CA GLY A 34 1.99 1.61 3.02
C GLY A 34 2.61 2.65 3.96
N ASP A 35 3.09 2.14 5.08
CA ASP A 35 3.65 2.90 6.19
C ASP A 35 2.69 4.00 6.69
N VAL A 36 1.45 3.59 7.01
CA VAL A 36 0.48 4.44 7.70
C VAL A 36 0.84 4.56 9.19
N GLY A 37 1.22 3.45 9.83
CA GLY A 37 1.70 3.41 11.22
C GLY A 37 0.60 3.28 12.27
N LEU A 38 -0.56 2.70 11.92
CA LEU A 38 -1.67 2.53 12.86
C LEU A 38 -1.30 1.55 14.00
N ASN A 39 -1.32 2.08 15.23
CA ASN A 39 -0.98 1.31 16.43
C ASN A 39 0.39 0.59 16.32
N PHE A 40 1.33 1.20 15.59
CA PHE A 40 2.65 0.62 15.30
C PHE A 40 3.52 0.56 16.53
N GLN A 41 3.50 1.60 17.38
CA GLN A 41 4.21 1.66 18.65
C GLN A 41 3.22 1.82 19.81
N ASP A 42 3.56 1.24 20.97
CA ASP A 42 2.78 1.41 22.21
C ASP A 42 3.14 2.72 22.90
N THR A 43 2.90 3.84 22.19
CA THR A 43 3.08 5.21 22.71
C THR A 43 1.76 5.96 22.70
N GLU A 44 1.66 7.01 23.53
CA GLU A 44 0.48 7.86 23.55
C GLU A 44 0.30 8.60 22.21
N GLU A 45 1.38 9.07 21.63
CA GLU A 45 1.39 9.76 20.33
C GLU A 45 0.85 8.87 19.21
N ASN A 46 1.28 7.60 19.17
CA ASN A 46 0.79 6.68 18.15
C ASN A 46 -0.68 6.29 18.36
N ARG A 47 -1.12 6.15 19.61
CA ARG A 47 -2.55 5.94 19.92
C ARG A 47 -3.40 7.13 19.48
N LEU A 48 -2.98 8.34 19.79
CA LEU A 48 -3.68 9.57 19.36
C LEU A 48 -3.73 9.69 17.84
N PHE A 49 -2.62 9.42 17.14
CA PHE A 49 -2.62 9.37 15.67
C PHE A 49 -3.63 8.35 15.14
N THR A 50 -3.61 7.14 15.70
CA THR A 50 -4.53 6.06 15.28
C THR A 50 -5.99 6.48 15.45
N GLU A 51 -6.36 7.08 16.59
CA GLU A 51 -7.72 7.60 16.84
C GLU A 51 -8.09 8.70 15.85
N GLN A 52 -7.21 9.65 15.61
CA GLN A 52 -7.42 10.74 14.65
C GLN A 52 -7.57 10.21 13.22
N PHE A 53 -6.70 9.28 12.81
CA PHE A 53 -6.78 8.68 11.47
C PHE A 53 -8.10 7.92 11.27
N LEU A 54 -8.51 7.12 12.24
CA LEU A 54 -9.77 6.36 12.19
C LEU A 54 -11.02 7.26 12.26
N SER A 55 -10.89 8.51 12.72
CA SER A 55 -11.99 9.49 12.74
C SER A 55 -12.16 10.23 11.40
N ILE A 56 -11.29 10.02 10.43
CA ILE A 56 -11.37 10.69 9.12
C ILE A 56 -12.64 10.27 8.39
N ASP A 57 -13.48 11.26 8.03
CA ASP A 57 -14.70 11.08 7.23
C ASP A 57 -14.42 11.30 5.72
N LYS A 58 -13.42 10.60 5.18
CA LYS A 58 -13.09 10.56 3.75
C LYS A 58 -12.71 9.13 3.37
N ASN A 59 -12.97 8.75 2.12
CA ASN A 59 -12.66 7.40 1.67
C ASN A 59 -11.15 7.21 1.53
N ILE A 60 -10.61 6.29 2.31
CA ILE A 60 -9.19 5.90 2.29
C ILE A 60 -9.09 4.39 2.15
N ALA A 61 -8.26 3.94 1.22
CA ALA A 61 -7.76 2.58 1.15
C ALA A 61 -6.25 2.59 1.35
N PHE A 62 -5.70 1.56 1.96
CA PHE A 62 -4.24 1.46 2.08
C PHE A 62 -3.77 0.02 1.98
N ILE A 63 -2.55 -0.16 1.47
CA ILE A 63 -1.79 -1.40 1.62
C ILE A 63 -0.85 -1.26 2.82
N GLU A 64 -0.33 -2.36 3.32
CA GLU A 64 0.66 -2.32 4.39
C GLU A 64 2.05 -1.95 3.88
N GLY A 65 2.82 -1.24 4.71
CA GLY A 65 4.28 -1.14 4.59
C GLY A 65 4.99 -2.06 5.60
N ASN A 66 6.20 -1.69 6.01
CA ASN A 66 6.88 -2.36 7.11
C ASN A 66 6.65 -1.68 8.48
N HIS A 67 6.18 -0.44 8.49
CA HIS A 67 5.76 0.27 9.69
C HIS A 67 4.26 0.07 9.98
N GLU A 68 3.83 -1.20 10.08
CA GLU A 68 2.44 -1.55 10.37
C GLU A 68 2.36 -2.57 11.51
N ASN A 69 1.37 -2.40 12.39
CA ASN A 69 1.00 -3.44 13.34
C ASN A 69 0.03 -4.43 12.70
N PHE A 70 0.56 -5.48 12.08
CA PHE A 70 -0.23 -6.48 11.37
C PHE A 70 -1.25 -7.17 12.28
N ALA A 71 -0.84 -7.50 13.52
CA ALA A 71 -1.74 -8.13 14.49
C ALA A 71 -2.92 -7.21 14.87
N TYR A 72 -2.70 -5.90 14.95
CA TYR A 72 -3.75 -4.93 15.16
C TYR A 72 -4.71 -4.87 13.96
N LEU A 73 -4.16 -4.79 12.76
CA LEU A 73 -4.95 -4.70 11.52
C LEU A 73 -5.77 -5.98 11.25
N ASP A 74 -5.25 -7.14 11.62
CA ASP A 74 -5.92 -8.43 11.43
C ASP A 74 -7.13 -8.64 12.36
N ASN A 75 -7.29 -7.83 13.42
CA ASN A 75 -8.48 -7.86 14.27
C ASN A 75 -9.72 -7.22 13.63
N PHE A 76 -9.56 -6.43 12.57
CA PHE A 76 -10.71 -5.82 11.90
C PHE A 76 -11.45 -6.83 11.01
N PRO A 77 -12.79 -6.71 10.92
CA PRO A 77 -13.59 -7.63 10.11
C PRO A 77 -13.17 -7.61 8.65
N THR A 78 -13.21 -8.79 8.03
CA THR A 78 -12.98 -8.96 6.60
C THR A 78 -14.29 -8.92 5.84
N GLU A 79 -14.29 -8.26 4.69
CA GLU A 79 -15.44 -8.24 3.78
C GLU A 79 -15.02 -8.18 2.31
N LYS A 80 -15.99 -8.40 1.41
CA LYS A 80 -15.79 -8.18 -0.03
C LYS A 80 -15.97 -6.70 -0.36
N TRP A 81 -15.00 -6.15 -1.10
CA TRP A 81 -15.01 -4.78 -1.55
C TRP A 81 -14.37 -4.66 -2.93
N ASN A 82 -15.10 -4.11 -3.90
CA ASN A 82 -14.61 -3.88 -5.28
C ASN A 82 -13.89 -5.09 -5.92
N GLY A 83 -14.43 -6.28 -5.74
CA GLY A 83 -13.86 -7.53 -6.30
C GLY A 83 -12.84 -8.25 -5.41
N GLY A 84 -12.16 -7.55 -4.52
CA GLY A 84 -11.19 -8.11 -3.58
C GLY A 84 -11.75 -8.34 -2.17
N THR A 85 -10.87 -8.64 -1.24
CA THR A 85 -11.14 -8.77 0.20
C THR A 85 -10.36 -7.69 0.95
N VAL A 86 -11.02 -7.02 1.90
CA VAL A 86 -10.43 -5.96 2.72
C VAL A 86 -10.63 -6.23 4.21
N ASN A 87 -9.83 -5.62 5.08
CA ASN A 87 -10.25 -5.35 6.44
C ASN A 87 -10.98 -4.00 6.46
N ARG A 88 -12.19 -3.99 7.06
CA ARG A 88 -12.99 -2.77 7.25
C ARG A 88 -12.62 -2.12 8.57
N LEU A 89 -11.87 -1.02 8.55
CA LEU A 89 -11.50 -0.31 9.77
C LEU A 89 -12.62 0.63 10.24
N THR A 90 -13.21 1.36 9.30
CA THR A 90 -14.40 2.22 9.51
C THR A 90 -15.27 2.19 8.26
N ASP A 91 -16.40 2.89 8.25
CA ASP A 91 -17.23 3.01 7.04
C ASP A 91 -16.48 3.67 5.86
N LYS A 92 -15.41 4.40 6.14
CA LYS A 92 -14.63 5.17 5.15
C LYS A 92 -13.23 4.61 4.89
N ILE A 93 -12.70 3.78 5.78
CA ILE A 93 -11.31 3.35 5.74
C ILE A 93 -11.20 1.83 5.63
N VAL A 94 -10.44 1.36 4.63
CA VAL A 94 -10.18 -0.06 4.40
C VAL A 94 -8.70 -0.35 4.21
N ARG A 95 -8.25 -1.49 4.74
CA ARG A 95 -6.97 -2.09 4.39
C ARG A 95 -7.17 -3.06 3.23
N LEU A 96 -6.42 -2.89 2.16
CA LEU A 96 -6.41 -3.77 0.99
C LEU A 96 -5.53 -5.00 1.29
N ILE A 97 -6.13 -6.19 1.32
CA ILE A 97 -5.42 -7.42 1.67
C ILE A 97 -4.52 -7.85 0.50
N ARG A 98 -3.31 -8.28 0.82
CA ARG A 98 -2.27 -8.76 -0.12
C ARG A 98 -2.80 -9.77 -1.13
N GLY A 99 -2.36 -9.63 -2.37
CA GLY A 99 -2.63 -10.59 -3.44
C GLY A 99 -4.02 -10.49 -4.06
N ASN A 100 -4.84 -9.52 -3.66
CA ASN A 100 -6.15 -9.28 -4.26
C ASN A 100 -6.07 -8.32 -5.44
N ILE A 101 -7.10 -8.37 -6.29
CA ILE A 101 -7.35 -7.39 -7.35
C ILE A 101 -8.64 -6.65 -7.02
N TYR A 102 -8.62 -5.33 -7.16
CA TYR A 102 -9.76 -4.45 -6.92
C TYR A 102 -10.11 -3.69 -8.20
N GLU A 103 -11.41 -3.62 -8.51
CA GLU A 103 -11.92 -2.85 -9.64
C GLU A 103 -12.53 -1.53 -9.14
N ILE A 104 -11.83 -0.41 -9.37
CA ILE A 104 -12.20 0.91 -8.86
C ILE A 104 -12.19 1.91 -10.03
N ASP A 105 -13.28 2.62 -10.27
CA ASP A 105 -13.42 3.61 -11.37
C ASP A 105 -13.01 3.04 -12.74
N GLY A 106 -13.24 1.72 -12.98
CA GLY A 106 -12.93 1.05 -14.24
C GLY A 106 -11.46 0.64 -14.40
N TYR A 107 -10.64 0.78 -13.36
CA TYR A 107 -9.26 0.28 -13.33
C TYR A 107 -9.13 -0.95 -12.43
N LYS A 108 -8.24 -1.86 -12.81
CA LYS A 108 -7.85 -3.05 -12.03
C LYS A 108 -6.55 -2.77 -11.30
N PHE A 109 -6.60 -2.84 -9.97
CA PHE A 109 -5.46 -2.66 -9.07
C PHE A 109 -5.09 -4.00 -8.43
N PHE A 110 -3.95 -4.56 -8.77
CA PHE A 110 -3.36 -5.63 -7.99
C PHE A 110 -2.57 -5.03 -6.83
N THR A 111 -2.75 -5.56 -5.63
CA THR A 111 -2.11 -5.01 -4.42
C THR A 111 -1.29 -6.06 -3.68
N PHE A 112 -0.09 -5.69 -3.22
CA PHE A 112 0.71 -6.52 -2.36
C PHE A 112 1.58 -5.66 -1.43
N GLY A 113 1.13 -5.46 -0.20
CA GLY A 113 1.83 -4.66 0.81
C GLY A 113 2.94 -5.40 1.53
N GLY A 114 3.62 -4.67 2.41
CA GLY A 114 4.73 -5.15 3.23
C GLY A 114 6.09 -5.09 2.55
N CYS A 115 7.12 -5.05 3.37
CA CYS A 115 8.49 -5.29 2.95
C CYS A 115 9.34 -5.63 4.19
N LYS A 116 10.59 -6.03 3.96
CA LYS A 116 11.51 -6.38 5.04
C LYS A 116 12.10 -5.15 5.69
N SER A 117 11.93 -5.00 7.01
CA SER A 117 12.63 -4.01 7.82
C SER A 117 14.12 -4.31 7.91
N SER A 118 14.93 -3.25 7.96
CA SER A 118 16.37 -3.39 8.16
C SER A 118 16.70 -4.01 9.52
N LYS A 119 17.86 -4.66 9.60
CA LYS A 119 18.36 -5.24 10.85
C LYS A 119 18.38 -4.22 11.99
N LYS A 120 18.74 -2.97 11.70
CA LYS A 120 18.74 -1.86 12.68
C LYS A 120 17.36 -1.66 13.32
N TRP A 121 16.29 -1.61 12.53
CA TRP A 121 14.93 -1.44 13.03
C TRP A 121 14.49 -2.63 13.88
N LYS A 122 14.83 -3.85 13.44
CA LYS A 122 14.53 -5.09 14.19
C LYS A 122 15.24 -5.14 15.54
N GLU A 123 16.50 -4.73 15.61
CA GLU A 123 17.28 -4.64 16.86
C GLU A 123 16.73 -3.59 17.83
N GLN A 124 16.06 -2.54 17.32
CA GLN A 124 15.40 -1.52 18.12
C GLN A 124 13.96 -1.91 18.53
N GLY A 125 13.48 -3.07 18.13
CA GLY A 125 12.09 -3.50 18.39
C GLY A 125 11.03 -2.74 17.58
N LEU A 126 11.45 -2.01 16.56
CA LEU A 126 10.57 -1.20 15.69
C LEU A 126 10.20 -2.01 14.43
N TRP A 127 9.55 -3.13 14.64
CA TRP A 127 9.04 -3.99 13.56
C TRP A 127 7.93 -4.89 14.11
N HIS A 128 7.08 -5.41 13.23
CA HIS A 128 6.04 -6.35 13.58
C HIS A 128 6.13 -7.63 12.75
N PHE A 129 5.78 -8.77 13.38
CA PHE A 129 5.60 -10.01 12.67
C PHE A 129 4.50 -9.84 11.60
N GLY A 130 4.75 -10.32 10.39
CA GLY A 130 3.83 -10.16 9.26
C GLY A 130 4.31 -9.16 8.21
N GLU A 131 5.35 -8.35 8.47
CA GLU A 131 5.91 -7.43 7.46
C GLU A 131 6.37 -8.16 6.18
N GLU A 132 7.01 -9.32 6.35
CA GLU A 132 7.38 -10.21 5.25
C GLU A 132 6.23 -11.20 4.96
N PRO A 133 5.94 -11.51 3.70
CA PRO A 133 4.87 -12.44 3.37
C PRO A 133 5.22 -13.88 3.65
N THR A 134 4.19 -14.71 3.76
CA THR A 134 4.33 -16.17 3.75
C THR A 134 4.31 -16.71 2.31
N LEU A 135 4.75 -17.95 2.13
CA LEU A 135 4.68 -18.63 0.83
C LEU A 135 3.23 -18.76 0.33
N GLU A 136 2.29 -19.04 1.23
CA GLU A 136 0.85 -19.15 0.90
C GLU A 136 0.30 -17.82 0.37
N GLN A 137 0.74 -16.69 0.90
CA GLN A 137 0.34 -15.37 0.41
C GLN A 137 0.90 -15.10 -0.99
N ILE A 138 2.14 -15.51 -1.26
CA ILE A 138 2.75 -15.42 -2.60
C ILE A 138 2.02 -16.29 -3.61
N ASP A 139 1.73 -17.55 -3.24
CA ASP A 139 1.02 -18.48 -4.11
C ASP A 139 -0.41 -17.99 -4.39
N PHE A 140 -1.10 -17.46 -3.38
CA PHE A 140 -2.41 -16.83 -3.54
C PHE A 140 -2.34 -15.66 -4.53
N ALA A 141 -1.35 -14.76 -4.38
CA ALA A 141 -1.15 -13.60 -5.24
C ALA A 141 -0.93 -14.01 -6.72
N LYS A 142 -0.03 -14.98 -6.95
CA LYS A 142 0.25 -15.50 -8.30
C LYS A 142 -1.00 -16.14 -8.92
N ASN A 143 -1.71 -16.96 -8.15
CA ASN A 143 -2.94 -17.59 -8.61
C ASN A 143 -4.03 -16.57 -8.94
N THR A 144 -4.19 -15.52 -8.13
CA THR A 144 -5.11 -14.42 -8.41
C THR A 144 -4.78 -13.75 -9.75
N LEU A 145 -3.52 -13.42 -9.99
CA LEU A 145 -3.07 -12.84 -11.27
C LEU A 145 -3.36 -13.76 -12.46
N ILE A 146 -3.05 -15.07 -12.34
CA ILE A 146 -3.33 -16.05 -13.37
C ILE A 146 -4.84 -16.14 -13.68
N GLN A 147 -5.69 -16.18 -12.66
CA GLN A 147 -7.16 -16.20 -12.82
C GLN A 147 -7.70 -14.96 -13.52
N HIS A 148 -7.01 -13.82 -13.42
CA HIS A 148 -7.31 -12.58 -14.13
C HIS A 148 -6.53 -12.43 -15.45
N ALA A 149 -6.15 -13.55 -16.06
CA ALA A 149 -5.40 -13.60 -17.32
C ALA A 149 -4.10 -12.78 -17.30
N ASN A 150 -3.46 -12.67 -16.14
CA ASN A 150 -2.24 -11.89 -15.92
C ASN A 150 -2.35 -10.44 -16.45
N THR A 151 -3.49 -9.79 -16.27
CA THR A 151 -3.71 -8.43 -16.79
C THR A 151 -4.37 -7.55 -15.73
N VAL A 152 -3.70 -6.44 -15.40
CA VAL A 152 -4.18 -5.40 -14.49
C VAL A 152 -3.78 -4.02 -15.04
N ASP A 153 -4.39 -2.95 -14.55
CA ASP A 153 -3.97 -1.60 -14.92
C ASP A 153 -2.82 -1.12 -14.04
N PHE A 154 -2.92 -1.40 -12.75
CA PHE A 154 -1.96 -0.98 -11.74
C PHE A 154 -1.47 -2.15 -10.89
N VAL A 155 -0.18 -2.14 -10.58
CA VAL A 155 0.43 -2.90 -9.50
C VAL A 155 0.77 -1.93 -8.38
N LEU A 156 0.28 -2.20 -7.16
CA LEU A 156 0.54 -1.39 -5.97
C LEU A 156 1.31 -2.24 -4.97
N THR A 157 2.53 -1.83 -4.66
CA THR A 157 3.34 -2.43 -3.59
C THR A 157 3.92 -1.34 -2.70
N HIS A 158 4.23 -1.66 -1.45
CA HIS A 158 4.94 -0.69 -0.63
C HIS A 158 6.35 -0.46 -1.16
N LYS A 159 7.04 -1.55 -1.51
CA LYS A 159 8.38 -1.50 -2.11
C LYS A 159 8.42 -2.34 -3.39
N TYR A 160 9.01 -1.80 -4.45
CA TYR A 160 9.40 -2.60 -5.60
C TYR A 160 10.75 -3.25 -5.29
N GLU A 161 10.73 -4.56 -5.06
CA GLU A 161 11.90 -5.31 -4.61
C GLU A 161 12.86 -5.64 -5.75
N ILE A 162 13.95 -4.89 -5.84
CA ILE A 162 15.03 -5.12 -6.81
C ILE A 162 16.25 -5.68 -6.07
N ILE A 163 16.86 -6.72 -6.60
CA ILE A 163 18.10 -7.28 -6.04
C ILE A 163 19.19 -6.21 -6.01
N GLY A 164 19.80 -6.01 -4.85
CA GLY A 164 20.89 -5.05 -4.66
C GLY A 164 20.47 -3.67 -4.17
N GLN A 165 19.19 -3.44 -3.93
CA GLN A 165 18.67 -2.22 -3.32
C GLN A 165 18.15 -2.47 -1.90
N GLY A 166 19.00 -2.20 -0.90
CA GLY A 166 18.66 -2.38 0.51
C GLY A 166 18.49 -3.85 0.93
N GLU A 167 17.86 -4.06 2.08
CA GLU A 167 17.47 -5.40 2.53
C GLU A 167 16.21 -5.84 1.80
N ASN A 168 16.23 -7.03 1.21
CA ASN A 168 15.14 -7.57 0.42
C ASN A 168 14.56 -8.82 1.07
N SER A 169 13.25 -9.01 0.94
CA SER A 169 12.58 -10.27 1.19
C SER A 169 12.68 -11.16 -0.06
N PRO A 170 13.28 -12.38 0.04
CA PRO A 170 13.39 -13.27 -1.11
C PRO A 170 12.04 -13.59 -1.77
N LEU A 171 10.97 -13.72 -0.98
CA LEU A 171 9.62 -14.00 -1.47
C LEU A 171 9.03 -12.80 -2.24
N LEU A 172 9.25 -11.57 -1.77
CA LEU A 172 8.81 -10.36 -2.49
C LEU A 172 9.62 -10.16 -3.78
N VAL A 173 10.92 -10.42 -3.76
CA VAL A 173 11.75 -10.40 -4.98
C VAL A 173 11.21 -11.39 -6.01
N ASP A 174 10.84 -12.61 -5.59
CA ASP A 174 10.28 -13.63 -6.47
C ASP A 174 8.92 -13.20 -7.05
N LEU A 175 8.05 -12.60 -6.23
CA LEU A 175 6.77 -12.06 -6.69
C LEU A 175 6.97 -10.90 -7.68
N CYS A 176 7.86 -9.95 -7.40
CA CYS A 176 8.14 -8.84 -8.30
C CYS A 176 8.65 -9.34 -9.67
N LYS A 177 9.57 -10.31 -9.66
CA LYS A 177 10.05 -10.94 -10.90
C LYS A 177 8.93 -11.66 -11.67
N PHE A 178 8.06 -12.39 -10.96
CA PHE A 178 6.92 -13.05 -11.58
C PHE A 178 6.01 -12.03 -12.28
N ILE A 179 5.71 -10.92 -11.61
CA ILE A 179 4.86 -9.86 -12.16
C ILE A 179 5.51 -9.24 -13.40
N ASP A 180 6.78 -8.83 -13.32
CA ASP A 180 7.49 -8.22 -14.44
C ASP A 180 7.57 -9.13 -15.69
N GLN A 181 7.69 -10.44 -15.48
CA GLN A 181 7.85 -11.40 -16.56
C GLN A 181 6.53 -11.89 -17.16
N ASN A 182 5.45 -11.90 -16.38
CA ASN A 182 4.24 -12.62 -16.77
C ASN A 182 2.98 -11.73 -16.79
N VAL A 183 3.00 -10.53 -16.19
CA VAL A 183 1.79 -9.71 -16.04
C VAL A 183 1.85 -8.49 -16.96
N SER A 184 0.75 -8.25 -17.67
CA SER A 184 0.55 -7.01 -18.43
C SER A 184 -0.02 -5.95 -17.49
N TYR A 185 0.71 -4.84 -17.27
CA TYR A 185 0.26 -3.71 -16.47
C TYR A 185 0.69 -2.38 -17.10
N LYS A 186 -0.03 -1.31 -16.75
CA LYS A 186 0.26 0.05 -17.24
C LYS A 186 1.25 0.78 -16.33
N LYS A 187 1.03 0.70 -15.00
CA LYS A 187 1.85 1.39 -14.00
C LYS A 187 2.06 0.52 -12.77
N TRP A 188 3.24 0.63 -12.18
CA TRP A 188 3.59 0.08 -10.87
C TRP A 188 3.92 1.23 -9.93
N LEU A 189 3.13 1.39 -8.87
CA LEU A 189 3.31 2.45 -7.88
C LEU A 189 3.85 1.86 -6.58
N SER A 190 4.85 2.51 -6.00
CA SER A 190 5.49 2.10 -4.74
C SER A 190 5.86 3.31 -3.88
N GLY A 191 6.12 3.07 -2.60
CA GLY A 191 6.62 4.03 -1.61
C GLY A 191 7.99 3.66 -1.07
N HIS A 192 8.13 3.64 0.29
CA HIS A 192 9.26 3.15 1.08
C HIS A 192 10.53 4.03 1.07
N TRP A 193 10.87 4.68 -0.03
CA TRP A 193 12.13 5.44 -0.15
C TRP A 193 12.03 6.90 0.30
N HIS A 194 10.86 7.36 0.74
CA HIS A 194 10.57 8.74 1.15
C HIS A 194 11.03 9.77 0.12
N ARG A 195 10.85 9.46 -1.15
CA ARG A 195 11.16 10.36 -2.27
C ARG A 195 10.35 9.99 -3.49
N GLU A 196 10.07 10.98 -4.32
CA GLU A 196 9.34 10.79 -5.56
C GLU A 196 10.30 10.74 -6.75
N TYR A 197 10.22 9.68 -7.52
CA TYR A 197 10.95 9.55 -8.79
C TYR A 197 10.35 8.42 -9.64
N SER A 198 10.58 8.47 -10.93
CA SER A 198 10.27 7.37 -11.85
C SER A 198 11.54 6.60 -12.16
N LEU A 199 11.53 5.29 -11.95
CA LEU A 199 12.63 4.43 -12.34
C LEU A 199 12.63 4.25 -13.87
N ASP A 200 11.44 4.15 -14.46
CA ASP A 200 11.16 4.09 -15.89
C ASP A 200 9.73 4.59 -16.19
N ASP A 201 9.23 4.37 -17.40
CA ASP A 201 7.87 4.77 -17.82
C ASP A 201 6.74 4.08 -17.03
N LYS A 202 7.01 2.96 -16.36
CA LYS A 202 6.02 2.18 -15.62
C LYS A 202 6.16 2.28 -14.11
N HIS A 203 7.40 2.23 -13.58
CA HIS A 203 7.68 2.16 -12.14
C HIS A 203 7.88 3.55 -11.56
N ILE A 204 6.96 3.94 -10.67
CA ILE A 204 6.90 5.26 -10.06
C ILE A 204 6.92 5.10 -8.54
N TYR A 205 7.85 5.77 -7.89
CA TYR A 205 7.89 5.91 -6.44
C TYR A 205 7.21 7.19 -6.01
N LEU A 206 6.30 7.07 -5.06
CA LEU A 206 5.52 8.16 -4.50
C LEU A 206 5.89 8.39 -3.04
N HIS A 207 5.62 9.57 -2.54
CA HIS A 207 5.79 9.93 -1.15
C HIS A 207 4.73 10.93 -0.71
N GLU A 208 5.14 12.16 -0.39
CA GLU A 208 4.30 13.16 0.28
C GLU A 208 3.38 13.96 -0.64
N ASN A 209 3.68 14.04 -1.93
CA ASN A 209 2.82 14.80 -2.84
C ASN A 209 1.58 14.01 -3.24
N LEU A 210 0.43 14.62 -3.06
CA LEU A 210 -0.84 14.04 -3.50
C LEU A 210 -0.86 13.95 -5.03
N ARG A 211 -0.89 12.72 -5.56
CA ARG A 211 -0.93 12.44 -7.00
C ARG A 211 -2.27 11.88 -7.42
N SER A 212 -2.96 12.54 -8.33
CA SER A 212 -4.16 11.97 -8.93
C SER A 212 -3.82 10.88 -9.96
N ILE A 213 -4.76 9.97 -10.20
CA ILE A 213 -4.60 8.93 -11.22
C ILE A 213 -4.34 9.53 -12.62
N LYS A 214 -4.85 10.73 -12.90
CA LYS A 214 -4.61 11.42 -14.16
C LYS A 214 -3.15 11.89 -14.30
N GLU A 215 -2.57 12.41 -13.23
CA GLU A 215 -1.16 12.83 -13.20
C GLU A 215 -0.21 11.65 -13.34
N ILE A 216 -0.57 10.47 -12.80
CA ILE A 216 0.22 9.23 -12.96
C ILE A 216 0.36 8.82 -14.43
N PHE A 217 -0.58 9.13 -15.29
CA PHE A 217 -0.51 8.85 -16.73
C PHE A 217 0.14 9.98 -17.55
N GLN A 218 0.30 11.18 -16.99
CA GLN A 218 1.01 12.26 -17.67
C GLN A 218 2.52 11.98 -17.59
N LYS A 219 3.21 12.06 -18.74
CA LYS A 219 4.68 12.00 -18.75
C LYS A 219 5.22 13.29 -18.12
N ASN A 220 6.03 13.16 -17.09
CA ASN A 220 6.87 14.26 -16.60
C ASN A 220 7.94 14.62 -17.64
#